data_7801c40bcb38b714574b3ee4889cd50d
#
_entry.id   7801c40bcb38b714574b3ee4889cd50d
#
_cell.length_a   1.000
_cell.length_b   1.000
_cell.length_c   1.000
_cell.angle_alpha   90.00
_cell.angle_beta   90.00
_cell.angle_gamma   90.00
#
_symmetry.space_group_name_H-M   'P 1'
#
loop_
_entity.id
_entity.type
_entity.pdbx_description
1 polymer ?
#
loop_
_entity_poly.entity_id
_entity_poly.type
_entity_poly.pdbx_seq_one_letter_code
_entity_poly.pdbx_strand_id
1 'polypeptide(L)'
;MSLLCVAVVFQGCSTMSKTGKGTLIGSGAGAVIGAGLGAVIGDTKGAAIGAAIGTAVGAGAGAVIGKKMDKKAEELEALENAKVETVEDQNGLQAIKVTFDSGILFPLNGTTLSQASKNELSQFATKMQDMQETDITIYGHTDNTGSDAVNERISNQRAKSVATYLKNCGIAGTRMTTEGKSYSQPVASNATPEGRAQNRRVEIYITANEKMIKDAEEGKLK
;
A
#
# COMPACT_ATOMS: atom_id res chain seq x y z
N MET A 1 15.92 56.77 -17.10
CA MET A 1 14.74 55.99 -16.70
C MET A 1 15.21 54.63 -16.25
N SER A 2 15.36 54.43 -14.93
CA SER A 2 15.80 53.17 -14.32
C SER A 2 14.62 52.30 -14.00
N LEU A 3 14.57 51.10 -14.55
CA LEU A 3 13.54 50.11 -14.25
C LEU A 3 14.02 49.24 -13.06
N LEU A 4 13.37 49.42 -11.91
CA LEU A 4 13.66 48.69 -10.68
C LEU A 4 12.88 47.36 -10.70
N CYS A 5 13.58 46.24 -10.93
CA CYS A 5 13.03 44.90 -10.77
C CYS A 5 13.01 44.51 -9.28
N VAL A 6 11.84 44.50 -8.68
CA VAL A 6 11.64 43.95 -7.33
C VAL A 6 11.51 42.44 -7.43
N ALA A 7 12.53 41.73 -6.99
CA ALA A 7 12.47 40.27 -6.79
C ALA A 7 11.80 39.99 -5.46
N VAL A 8 10.56 39.48 -5.51
CA VAL A 8 9.85 38.98 -4.32
C VAL A 8 10.33 37.58 -4.03
N VAL A 9 11.20 37.43 -3.04
CA VAL A 9 11.63 36.14 -2.51
C VAL A 9 10.53 35.62 -1.57
N PHE A 10 9.75 34.66 -2.01
CA PHE A 10 8.85 33.90 -1.15
C PHE A 10 9.68 32.89 -0.33
N GLN A 11 10.06 33.28 0.88
CA GLN A 11 10.48 32.30 1.91
C GLN A 11 9.22 31.73 2.56
N GLY A 12 8.68 30.69 1.98
CA GLY A 12 7.63 29.89 2.59
C GLY A 12 8.25 28.87 3.55
N CYS A 13 8.19 29.14 4.86
CA CYS A 13 8.49 28.11 5.87
C CYS A 13 7.46 26.99 5.77
N SER A 14 7.92 25.80 5.41
CA SER A 14 7.08 24.62 5.24
C SER A 14 6.91 23.87 6.56
N THR A 15 5.85 24.16 7.27
CA THR A 15 5.24 23.20 8.18
C THR A 15 3.82 22.92 7.70
N MET A 16 3.71 22.27 6.53
CA MET A 16 2.42 21.74 6.09
C MET A 16 2.18 20.42 6.84
N SER A 17 1.08 20.37 7.59
CA SER A 17 0.59 19.13 8.17
C SER A 17 0.32 18.09 7.08
N LYS A 18 0.41 16.81 7.40
CA LYS A 18 0.12 15.69 6.47
C LYS A 18 -1.24 15.84 5.78
N THR A 19 -2.23 16.39 6.47
CA THR A 19 -3.57 16.71 5.95
C THR A 19 -3.54 17.73 4.80
N GLY A 20 -2.63 18.75 4.87
CA GLY A 20 -2.48 19.73 3.81
C GLY A 20 -1.85 19.17 2.52
N LYS A 21 -1.03 18.12 2.61
CA LYS A 21 -0.46 17.44 1.44
C LYS A 21 -1.53 16.67 0.64
N GLY A 22 -2.46 16.00 1.34
CA GLY A 22 -3.57 15.29 0.68
C GLY A 22 -4.49 16.21 -0.12
N THR A 23 -4.74 17.43 0.38
CA THR A 23 -5.63 18.41 -0.28
C THR A 23 -5.04 19.01 -1.56
N LEU A 24 -3.71 19.12 -1.66
CA LEU A 24 -3.04 19.66 -2.87
C LEU A 24 -2.94 18.62 -4.00
N ILE A 25 -2.95 17.33 -3.67
CA ILE A 25 -2.80 16.23 -4.64
C ILE A 25 -4.15 15.95 -5.33
N GLY A 26 -5.28 16.16 -4.64
CA GLY A 26 -6.63 15.90 -5.17
C GLY A 26 -7.11 16.81 -6.30
N SER A 27 -6.42 17.92 -6.59
CA SER A 27 -6.94 18.96 -7.51
C SER A 27 -6.17 19.10 -8.83
N GLY A 28 -5.78 18.02 -9.49
CA GLY A 28 -5.26 18.14 -10.86
C GLY A 28 -4.07 17.29 -11.24
N ALA A 29 -3.36 16.69 -10.28
CA ALA A 29 -2.22 15.80 -10.55
C ALA A 29 -2.59 14.30 -10.55
N GLY A 30 -3.82 13.96 -10.14
CA GLY A 30 -4.27 12.59 -9.92
C GLY A 30 -4.20 11.68 -11.14
N ALA A 31 -4.41 12.23 -12.35
CA ALA A 31 -4.44 11.41 -13.57
C ALA A 31 -3.06 10.89 -13.99
N VAL A 32 -1.98 11.61 -13.68
CA VAL A 32 -0.62 11.20 -14.11
C VAL A 32 0.04 10.30 -13.06
N ILE A 33 -0.24 10.52 -11.77
CA ILE A 33 0.32 9.71 -10.68
C ILE A 33 -0.45 8.40 -10.54
N GLY A 34 -1.78 8.42 -10.72
CA GLY A 34 -2.63 7.22 -10.69
C GLY A 34 -2.27 6.16 -11.72
N ALA A 35 -1.84 6.58 -12.92
CA ALA A 35 -1.40 5.63 -13.96
C ALA A 35 -0.08 4.91 -13.60
N GLY A 36 0.83 5.58 -12.88
CA GLY A 36 2.11 5.00 -12.45
C GLY A 36 1.95 3.98 -11.31
N LEU A 37 1.08 4.25 -10.36
CA LEU A 37 0.85 3.37 -9.19
C LEU A 37 -0.16 2.25 -9.48
N GLY A 38 -1.11 2.48 -10.39
CA GLY A 38 -2.00 1.43 -10.87
C GLY A 38 -1.25 0.28 -11.55
N ALA A 39 -0.08 0.56 -12.14
CA ALA A 39 0.82 -0.46 -12.67
C ALA A 39 1.59 -1.20 -11.56
N VAL A 40 1.72 -0.61 -10.37
CA VAL A 40 2.42 -1.21 -9.21
C VAL A 40 1.45 -2.00 -8.34
N ILE A 41 0.22 -1.52 -8.15
CA ILE A 41 -0.78 -2.11 -7.25
C ILE A 41 -1.78 -3.03 -7.98
N GLY A 42 -1.83 -3.01 -9.30
CA GLY A 42 -2.69 -3.86 -10.10
C GLY A 42 -2.12 -4.14 -11.48
N ASP A 43 -2.71 -5.07 -12.18
CA ASP A 43 -2.42 -5.31 -13.59
C ASP A 43 -3.02 -4.17 -14.47
N THR A 44 -2.92 -4.32 -15.79
CA THR A 44 -3.49 -3.37 -16.76
C THR A 44 -4.99 -3.10 -16.58
N LYS A 45 -5.75 -4.00 -15.92
CA LYS A 45 -7.17 -3.81 -15.60
C LYS A 45 -7.35 -2.86 -14.42
N GLY A 46 -6.49 -2.97 -13.37
CA GLY A 46 -6.47 -2.04 -12.25
C GLY A 46 -6.15 -0.60 -12.65
N ALA A 47 -5.21 -0.42 -13.58
CA ALA A 47 -4.87 0.90 -14.11
C ALA A 47 -6.02 1.59 -14.88
N ALA A 48 -6.83 0.81 -15.60
CA ALA A 48 -7.98 1.35 -16.35
C ALA A 48 -9.15 1.76 -15.42
N ILE A 49 -9.38 1.01 -14.35
CA ILE A 49 -10.40 1.31 -13.34
C ILE A 49 -9.98 2.54 -12.52
N GLY A 50 -8.71 2.61 -12.12
CA GLY A 50 -8.18 3.73 -11.36
C GLY A 50 -8.23 5.07 -12.09
N ALA A 51 -7.97 5.09 -13.39
CA ALA A 51 -8.08 6.29 -14.20
C ALA A 51 -9.52 6.82 -14.33
N ALA A 52 -10.53 5.94 -14.21
CA ALA A 52 -11.93 6.33 -14.28
C ALA A 52 -12.47 6.89 -12.95
N ILE A 53 -11.95 6.44 -11.81
CA ILE A 53 -12.38 6.86 -10.47
C ILE A 53 -11.55 8.04 -9.96
N GLY A 54 -10.25 8.12 -10.28
CA GLY A 54 -9.31 9.13 -9.77
C GLY A 54 -9.63 10.58 -10.15
N THR A 55 -10.53 10.81 -11.11
CA THR A 55 -11.02 12.15 -11.45
C THR A 55 -12.29 12.55 -10.71
N ALA A 56 -12.90 11.65 -9.94
CA ALA A 56 -14.22 11.84 -9.34
C ALA A 56 -14.19 12.12 -7.83
N VAL A 57 -13.12 11.77 -7.12
CA VAL A 57 -13.08 11.97 -5.66
C VAL A 57 -12.75 13.44 -5.35
N GLY A 58 -13.72 14.16 -4.79
CA GLY A 58 -13.54 15.56 -4.42
C GLY A 58 -12.45 15.75 -3.36
N ALA A 59 -11.77 16.91 -3.39
CA ALA A 59 -10.68 17.28 -2.46
C ALA A 59 -11.06 17.09 -0.98
N GLY A 60 -12.32 17.32 -0.61
CA GLY A 60 -12.83 17.13 0.74
C GLY A 60 -12.85 15.66 1.16
N ALA A 61 -13.35 14.77 0.30
CA ALA A 61 -13.38 13.33 0.55
C ALA A 61 -11.98 12.73 0.66
N GLY A 62 -11.06 13.13 -0.24
CA GLY A 62 -9.65 12.71 -0.18
C GLY A 62 -8.96 13.08 1.14
N ALA A 63 -9.24 14.28 1.68
CA ALA A 63 -8.68 14.71 2.96
C ALA A 63 -9.21 13.89 4.15
N VAL A 64 -10.49 13.52 4.15
CA VAL A 64 -11.09 12.69 5.21
C VAL A 64 -10.55 11.27 5.15
N ILE A 65 -10.46 10.68 3.96
CA ILE A 65 -9.84 9.36 3.74
C ILE A 65 -8.38 9.39 4.19
N GLY A 66 -7.60 10.42 3.76
CA GLY A 66 -6.20 10.57 4.13
C GLY A 66 -6.00 10.59 5.64
N LYS A 67 -6.80 11.39 6.36
CA LYS A 67 -6.73 11.43 7.83
C LYS A 67 -7.01 10.07 8.49
N LYS A 68 -7.99 9.32 7.98
CA LYS A 68 -8.32 7.98 8.51
C LYS A 68 -7.20 6.97 8.22
N MET A 69 -6.60 7.05 7.01
CA MET A 69 -5.44 6.23 6.65
C MET A 69 -4.20 6.58 7.46
N ASP A 70 -3.90 7.88 7.69
CA ASP A 70 -2.78 8.29 8.54
C ASP A 70 -2.90 7.72 9.95
N LYS A 71 -4.07 7.87 10.58
CA LYS A 71 -4.31 7.31 11.90
C LYS A 71 -4.10 5.80 11.92
N LYS A 72 -4.59 5.08 10.91
CA LYS A 72 -4.42 3.63 10.83
C LYS A 72 -2.95 3.24 10.58
N ALA A 73 -2.22 4.00 9.77
CA ALA A 73 -0.80 3.78 9.57
C ALA A 73 -0.02 3.91 10.91
N GLU A 74 -0.28 4.94 11.71
CA GLU A 74 0.32 5.11 13.04
C GLU A 74 0.00 3.91 13.97
N GLU A 75 -1.23 3.39 13.93
CA GLU A 75 -1.59 2.19 14.71
C GLU A 75 -0.84 0.94 14.23
N LEU A 76 -0.62 0.80 12.91
CA LEU A 76 0.10 -0.32 12.32
C LEU A 76 1.61 -0.24 12.53
N GLU A 77 2.20 0.97 12.70
CA GLU A 77 3.62 1.15 13.04
C GLU A 77 4.02 0.48 14.36
N ALA A 78 3.05 0.15 15.22
CA ALA A 78 3.28 -0.63 16.44
C ALA A 78 3.52 -2.14 16.20
N LEU A 79 3.45 -2.63 14.96
CA LEU A 79 3.84 -3.99 14.60
C LEU A 79 5.38 -4.10 14.57
N GLU A 80 5.94 -5.03 15.35
CA GLU A 80 7.40 -5.08 15.57
C GLU A 80 8.22 -5.43 14.33
N ASN A 81 7.70 -6.29 13.46
CA ASN A 81 8.41 -6.84 12.32
C ASN A 81 7.81 -6.42 10.97
N ALA A 82 7.17 -5.27 10.94
CA ALA A 82 6.58 -4.70 9.75
C ALA A 82 7.09 -3.28 9.50
N LYS A 83 7.39 -2.97 8.25
CA LYS A 83 7.62 -1.59 7.80
C LYS A 83 6.32 -1.04 7.27
N VAL A 84 5.84 0.07 7.84
CA VAL A 84 4.63 0.75 7.42
C VAL A 84 4.99 2.03 6.66
N GLU A 85 4.38 2.22 5.51
CA GLU A 85 4.60 3.38 4.64
C GLU A 85 3.24 3.89 4.15
N THR A 86 3.05 5.21 4.17
CA THR A 86 1.93 5.85 3.49
C THR A 86 2.30 6.03 2.02
N VAL A 87 1.43 5.56 1.12
CA VAL A 87 1.59 5.64 -0.33
C VAL A 87 0.30 6.20 -0.95
N GLU A 88 0.32 6.48 -2.24
CA GLU A 88 -0.88 6.83 -3.00
C GLU A 88 -1.36 5.63 -3.79
N ASP A 89 -2.66 5.42 -3.84
CA ASP A 89 -3.29 4.41 -4.68
C ASP A 89 -3.49 4.91 -6.12
N GLN A 90 -4.07 4.06 -6.95
CA GLN A 90 -4.39 4.37 -8.35
C GLN A 90 -5.42 5.49 -8.53
N ASN A 91 -6.13 5.87 -7.49
CA ASN A 91 -7.10 6.97 -7.48
C ASN A 91 -6.48 8.28 -6.97
N GLY A 92 -5.18 8.30 -6.65
CA GLY A 92 -4.52 9.41 -5.99
C GLY A 92 -4.96 9.57 -4.53
N LEU A 93 -5.58 8.55 -3.95
CA LEU A 93 -5.97 8.54 -2.55
C LEU A 93 -4.84 7.96 -1.70
N GLN A 94 -4.77 8.41 -0.46
CA GLN A 94 -3.83 7.87 0.50
C GLN A 94 -4.15 6.43 0.83
N ALA A 95 -3.15 5.57 0.73
CA ALA A 95 -3.16 4.15 1.03
C ALA A 95 -2.02 3.80 1.99
N ILE A 96 -2.07 2.61 2.57
CA ILE A 96 -1.04 2.13 3.49
C ILE A 96 -0.38 0.92 2.87
N LYS A 97 0.96 0.91 2.85
CA LYS A 97 1.76 -0.26 2.50
C LYS A 97 2.43 -0.81 3.76
N VAL A 98 2.16 -2.07 4.06
CA VAL A 98 2.81 -2.81 5.15
C VAL A 98 3.70 -3.88 4.53
N THR A 99 5.01 -3.81 4.79
CA THR A 99 5.99 -4.75 4.27
C THR A 99 6.48 -5.67 5.38
N PHE A 100 6.39 -6.97 5.15
CA PHE A 100 6.93 -8.01 6.02
C PHE A 100 8.09 -8.72 5.32
N ASP A 101 9.22 -8.90 6.01
CA ASP A 101 10.31 -9.74 5.52
C ASP A 101 9.85 -11.21 5.43
N SER A 102 10.07 -11.85 4.27
CA SER A 102 9.73 -13.25 4.09
C SER A 102 10.52 -14.20 5.02
N GLY A 103 11.73 -13.80 5.44
CA GLY A 103 12.50 -14.58 6.40
C GLY A 103 11.85 -14.68 7.77
N ILE A 104 11.05 -13.66 8.13
CA ILE A 104 10.21 -13.66 9.33
C ILE A 104 8.96 -14.51 9.09
N LEU A 105 8.32 -14.32 7.94
CA LEU A 105 7.04 -14.96 7.63
C LEU A 105 7.18 -16.47 7.36
N PHE A 106 8.23 -16.90 6.66
CA PHE A 106 8.36 -18.26 6.16
C PHE A 106 9.76 -18.84 6.42
N PRO A 107 9.89 -20.14 6.67
CA PRO A 107 11.19 -20.81 6.62
C PRO A 107 11.78 -20.72 5.20
N LEU A 108 13.08 -20.97 5.09
CA LEU A 108 13.79 -20.93 3.81
C LEU A 108 13.08 -21.82 2.78
N ASN A 109 12.82 -21.28 1.59
CA ASN A 109 12.06 -21.92 0.51
C ASN A 109 10.63 -22.37 0.88
N GLY A 110 10.16 -22.02 2.10
CA GLY A 110 8.83 -22.38 2.58
C GLY A 110 7.76 -21.38 2.13
N THR A 111 6.52 -21.86 2.21
CA THR A 111 5.30 -21.09 1.97
C THR A 111 4.29 -21.27 3.11
N THR A 112 4.66 -22.03 4.14
CA THR A 112 3.88 -22.21 5.36
C THR A 112 4.33 -21.18 6.40
N LEU A 113 3.39 -20.43 6.97
CA LEU A 113 3.65 -19.41 7.97
C LEU A 113 4.26 -19.99 9.25
N SER A 114 5.31 -19.35 9.76
CA SER A 114 5.86 -19.65 11.09
C SER A 114 4.89 -19.27 12.21
N GLN A 115 5.13 -19.72 13.44
CA GLN A 115 4.28 -19.31 14.58
C GLN A 115 4.46 -17.83 14.90
N ALA A 116 5.67 -17.30 14.80
CA ALA A 116 5.94 -15.87 14.99
C ALA A 116 5.15 -15.02 14.00
N SER A 117 5.15 -15.41 12.72
CA SER A 117 4.37 -14.74 11.66
C SER A 117 2.88 -14.73 11.93
N LYS A 118 2.35 -15.84 12.43
CA LYS A 118 0.93 -15.94 12.79
C LYS A 118 0.57 -14.94 13.88
N ASN A 119 1.44 -14.72 14.86
CA ASN A 119 1.23 -13.74 15.91
C ASN A 119 1.19 -12.30 15.33
N GLU A 120 2.14 -11.94 14.47
CA GLU A 120 2.20 -10.63 13.80
C GLU A 120 0.96 -10.39 12.92
N LEU A 121 0.61 -11.36 12.08
CA LEU A 121 -0.55 -11.27 11.22
C LEU A 121 -1.88 -11.25 12.00
N SER A 122 -1.94 -11.90 13.16
CA SER A 122 -3.10 -11.81 14.07
C SER A 122 -3.24 -10.42 14.67
N GLN A 123 -2.13 -9.78 15.08
CA GLN A 123 -2.13 -8.39 15.55
C GLN A 123 -2.54 -7.44 14.42
N PHE A 124 -2.00 -7.63 13.21
CA PHE A 124 -2.43 -6.87 12.02
C PHE A 124 -3.94 -7.02 11.79
N ALA A 125 -4.47 -8.25 11.80
CA ALA A 125 -5.89 -8.50 11.60
C ALA A 125 -6.76 -7.83 12.68
N THR A 126 -6.33 -7.84 13.94
CA THR A 126 -7.02 -7.16 15.04
C THR A 126 -7.09 -5.65 14.81
N LYS A 127 -5.98 -5.04 14.39
CA LYS A 127 -5.92 -3.59 14.08
C LYS A 127 -6.76 -3.20 12.86
N MET A 128 -7.09 -4.16 11.98
CA MET A 128 -7.89 -3.93 10.78
C MET A 128 -9.41 -4.13 10.97
N GLN A 129 -9.87 -4.48 12.18
CA GLN A 129 -11.28 -4.76 12.46
C GLN A 129 -12.19 -3.54 12.26
N ASP A 130 -11.69 -2.34 12.53
CA ASP A 130 -12.42 -1.07 12.38
C ASP A 130 -12.30 -0.44 10.97
N MET A 131 -11.56 -1.09 10.06
CA MET A 131 -11.31 -0.62 8.69
C MET A 131 -12.03 -1.48 7.65
N GLN A 132 -13.33 -1.75 7.87
CA GLN A 132 -14.14 -2.63 7.00
C GLN A 132 -14.35 -2.05 5.58
N GLU A 133 -14.24 -0.74 5.42
CA GLU A 133 -14.40 -0.03 4.16
C GLU A 133 -13.08 0.10 3.38
N THR A 134 -12.18 -0.88 3.52
CA THR A 134 -10.92 -0.94 2.76
C THR A 134 -10.78 -2.26 2.03
N ASP A 135 -10.07 -2.21 0.91
CA ASP A 135 -9.59 -3.40 0.20
C ASP A 135 -8.13 -3.68 0.58
N ILE A 136 -7.74 -4.94 0.53
CA ILE A 136 -6.42 -5.42 0.92
C ILE A 136 -5.82 -6.21 -0.24
N THR A 137 -4.73 -5.71 -0.81
CA THR A 137 -3.98 -6.42 -1.85
C THR A 137 -2.66 -6.94 -1.28
N ILE A 138 -2.39 -8.22 -1.47
CA ILE A 138 -1.23 -8.91 -0.90
C ILE A 138 -0.32 -9.37 -2.04
N TYR A 139 0.89 -8.82 -2.09
CA TYR A 139 1.92 -9.19 -3.06
C TYR A 139 3.00 -10.05 -2.40
N GLY A 140 3.31 -11.18 -3.01
CA GLY A 140 4.48 -11.97 -2.66
C GLY A 140 5.64 -11.70 -3.61
N HIS A 141 6.84 -11.52 -3.08
CA HIS A 141 8.06 -11.29 -3.84
C HIS A 141 9.13 -12.32 -3.51
N THR A 142 10.00 -12.59 -4.48
CA THR A 142 11.22 -13.42 -4.33
C THR A 142 12.45 -12.59 -4.69
N ASP A 143 13.63 -13.13 -4.42
CA ASP A 143 14.84 -12.73 -5.09
C ASP A 143 14.96 -13.42 -6.47
N ASN A 144 16.02 -13.13 -7.22
CA ASN A 144 16.25 -13.68 -8.55
C ASN A 144 16.92 -15.09 -8.53
N THR A 145 16.95 -15.77 -7.40
CA THR A 145 17.57 -17.09 -7.28
C THR A 145 16.59 -18.19 -7.75
N GLY A 146 17.06 -19.09 -8.59
CA GLY A 146 16.25 -20.19 -9.12
C GLY A 146 15.60 -19.86 -10.46
N SER A 147 14.64 -20.69 -10.90
CA SER A 147 13.94 -20.49 -12.16
C SER A 147 12.71 -19.61 -12.01
N ASP A 148 12.29 -18.97 -13.11
CA ASP A 148 11.11 -18.12 -13.18
C ASP A 148 9.86 -18.84 -12.68
N ALA A 149 9.63 -20.07 -13.14
CA ALA A 149 8.47 -20.88 -12.75
C ALA A 149 8.43 -21.19 -11.24
N VAL A 150 9.59 -21.39 -10.62
CA VAL A 150 9.69 -21.63 -9.16
C VAL A 150 9.38 -20.33 -8.41
N ASN A 151 9.96 -19.20 -8.83
CA ASN A 151 9.75 -17.90 -8.19
C ASN A 151 8.29 -17.44 -8.33
N GLU A 152 7.70 -17.61 -9.51
CA GLU A 152 6.27 -17.35 -9.75
C GLU A 152 5.39 -18.15 -8.78
N ARG A 153 5.63 -19.47 -8.71
CA ARG A 153 4.86 -20.36 -7.81
C ARG A 153 5.03 -19.98 -6.34
N ILE A 154 6.26 -19.73 -5.88
CA ILE A 154 6.55 -19.42 -4.47
C ILE A 154 5.92 -18.09 -4.08
N SER A 155 6.08 -17.05 -4.89
CA SER A 155 5.51 -15.73 -4.60
C SER A 155 3.99 -15.76 -4.50
N ASN A 156 3.31 -16.44 -5.42
CA ASN A 156 1.87 -16.65 -5.38
C ASN A 156 1.41 -17.44 -4.14
N GLN A 157 2.11 -18.53 -3.81
CA GLN A 157 1.77 -19.34 -2.64
C GLN A 157 1.96 -18.59 -1.33
N ARG A 158 3.01 -17.75 -1.20
CA ARG A 158 3.24 -16.91 -0.02
C ARG A 158 2.12 -15.90 0.18
N ALA A 159 1.74 -15.18 -0.88
CA ALA A 159 0.62 -14.24 -0.83
C ALA A 159 -0.68 -14.94 -0.40
N LYS A 160 -0.98 -16.11 -0.98
CA LYS A 160 -2.15 -16.92 -0.61
C LYS A 160 -2.12 -17.43 0.83
N SER A 161 -0.94 -17.82 1.34
CA SER A 161 -0.80 -18.27 2.73
C SER A 161 -1.12 -17.16 3.72
N VAL A 162 -0.66 -15.93 3.45
CA VAL A 162 -1.00 -14.74 4.25
C VAL A 162 -2.49 -14.46 4.18
N ALA A 163 -3.09 -14.38 2.99
CA ALA A 163 -4.53 -14.12 2.83
C ALA A 163 -5.38 -15.18 3.54
N THR A 164 -5.03 -16.45 3.43
CA THR A 164 -5.75 -17.54 4.10
C THR A 164 -5.70 -17.38 5.62
N TYR A 165 -4.54 -17.00 6.16
CA TYR A 165 -4.42 -16.79 7.59
C TYR A 165 -5.22 -15.56 8.06
N LEU A 166 -5.12 -14.44 7.35
CA LEU A 166 -5.90 -13.22 7.66
C LEU A 166 -7.41 -13.48 7.60
N LYS A 167 -7.88 -14.31 6.64
CA LYS A 167 -9.27 -14.75 6.58
C LYS A 167 -9.67 -15.52 7.84
N ASN A 168 -8.80 -16.40 8.32
CA ASN A 168 -9.06 -17.16 9.56
C ASN A 168 -9.04 -16.24 10.81
N CYS A 169 -8.37 -15.09 10.75
CA CYS A 169 -8.40 -14.05 11.78
C CYS A 169 -9.59 -13.09 11.64
N GLY A 170 -10.53 -13.34 10.72
CA GLY A 170 -11.78 -12.58 10.60
C GLY A 170 -11.79 -11.48 9.54
N ILE A 171 -10.74 -11.32 8.73
CA ILE A 171 -10.79 -10.41 7.58
C ILE A 171 -11.61 -11.06 6.45
N ALA A 172 -12.62 -10.34 5.94
CA ALA A 172 -13.49 -10.87 4.89
C ALA A 172 -12.68 -11.17 3.61
N GLY A 173 -12.80 -12.40 3.10
CA GLY A 173 -12.07 -12.84 1.90
C GLY A 173 -12.40 -12.03 0.65
N THR A 174 -13.61 -11.46 0.57
CA THR A 174 -14.05 -10.58 -0.53
C THR A 174 -13.28 -9.26 -0.62
N ARG A 175 -12.63 -8.86 0.48
CA ARG A 175 -11.78 -7.65 0.55
C ARG A 175 -10.33 -7.92 0.17
N MET A 176 -9.96 -9.19 -0.02
CA MET A 176 -8.56 -9.57 -0.21
C MET A 176 -8.28 -10.05 -1.62
N THR A 177 -7.27 -9.47 -2.24
CA THR A 177 -6.68 -9.93 -3.52
C THR A 177 -5.25 -10.36 -3.29
N THR A 178 -4.79 -11.41 -4.00
CA THR A 178 -3.44 -11.94 -3.86
C THR A 178 -2.77 -12.06 -5.22
N GLU A 179 -1.49 -11.71 -5.31
CA GLU A 179 -0.70 -11.86 -6.52
C GLU A 179 0.77 -12.16 -6.20
N GLY A 180 1.40 -13.05 -6.94
CA GLY A 180 2.84 -13.24 -6.93
C GLY A 180 3.50 -12.32 -7.94
N LYS A 181 4.48 -11.56 -7.51
CA LYS A 181 5.29 -10.67 -8.36
C LYS A 181 6.65 -11.28 -8.72
N SER A 182 6.90 -12.53 -8.30
CA SER A 182 8.21 -13.17 -8.53
C SER A 182 9.35 -12.22 -8.10
N TYR A 183 10.39 -12.07 -8.89
CA TYR A 183 11.49 -11.11 -8.68
C TYR A 183 11.41 -9.87 -9.59
N SER A 184 10.25 -9.60 -10.17
CA SER A 184 10.08 -8.51 -11.16
C SER A 184 10.15 -7.10 -10.57
N GLN A 185 9.99 -6.97 -9.25
CA GLN A 185 9.97 -5.69 -8.55
C GLN A 185 10.98 -5.68 -7.38
N PRO A 186 12.29 -5.67 -7.66
CA PRO A 186 13.30 -5.66 -6.61
C PRO A 186 13.34 -4.29 -5.91
N VAL A 187 13.50 -4.30 -4.57
CA VAL A 187 13.70 -3.11 -3.73
C VAL A 187 15.17 -2.90 -3.37
N ALA A 188 16.00 -3.91 -3.62
CA ALA A 188 17.44 -3.88 -3.38
C ALA A 188 18.17 -4.70 -4.46
N SER A 189 19.51 -4.56 -4.50
CA SER A 189 20.32 -5.29 -5.46
C SER A 189 20.29 -6.80 -5.20
N ASN A 190 19.96 -7.58 -6.21
CA ASN A 190 20.07 -9.04 -6.15
C ASN A 190 21.52 -9.58 -6.16
N ALA A 191 22.52 -8.71 -6.37
CA ALA A 191 23.91 -9.13 -6.39
C ALA A 191 24.43 -9.51 -4.99
N THR A 192 23.88 -8.94 -3.92
CA THR A 192 24.31 -9.19 -2.55
C THR A 192 23.31 -10.08 -1.79
N PRO A 193 23.78 -10.90 -0.82
CA PRO A 193 22.87 -11.68 0.02
C PRO A 193 21.87 -10.82 0.79
N GLU A 194 22.29 -9.67 1.30
CA GLU A 194 21.47 -8.72 2.06
C GLU A 194 20.37 -8.13 1.18
N GLY A 195 20.71 -7.73 -0.06
CA GLY A 195 19.72 -7.20 -1.00
C GLY A 195 18.73 -8.28 -1.44
N ARG A 196 19.18 -9.52 -1.65
CA ARG A 196 18.26 -10.64 -1.90
C ARG A 196 17.33 -10.90 -0.71
N ALA A 197 17.81 -10.77 0.52
CA ALA A 197 16.97 -10.90 1.71
C ALA A 197 15.85 -9.85 1.71
N GLN A 198 16.15 -8.58 1.38
CA GLN A 198 15.16 -7.50 1.28
C GLN A 198 14.16 -7.75 0.14
N ASN A 199 14.59 -8.35 -0.97
CA ASN A 199 13.71 -8.67 -2.09
C ASN A 199 12.71 -9.79 -1.76
N ARG A 200 13.08 -10.73 -0.89
CA ARG A 200 12.18 -11.76 -0.36
C ARG A 200 11.26 -11.15 0.70
N ARG A 201 10.10 -10.64 0.30
CA ARG A 201 9.15 -9.96 1.17
C ARG A 201 7.70 -10.24 0.78
N VAL A 202 6.79 -9.89 1.66
CA VAL A 202 5.36 -9.77 1.35
C VAL A 202 4.94 -8.32 1.63
N GLU A 203 4.24 -7.74 0.68
CA GLU A 203 3.66 -6.41 0.81
C GLU A 203 2.15 -6.52 0.91
N ILE A 204 1.55 -5.80 1.86
CA ILE A 204 0.11 -5.68 2.03
C ILE A 204 -0.26 -4.22 1.78
N TYR A 205 -1.07 -3.98 0.77
CA TYR A 205 -1.62 -2.66 0.45
C TYR A 205 -3.04 -2.57 0.96
N ILE A 206 -3.34 -1.51 1.68
CA ILE A 206 -4.65 -1.19 2.23
C ILE A 206 -5.13 0.07 1.53
N THR A 207 -6.20 -0.04 0.75
CA THR A 207 -6.77 1.04 -0.07
C THR A 207 -8.21 1.31 0.33
N ALA A 208 -8.70 2.53 0.12
CA ALA A 208 -10.11 2.86 0.27
C ALA A 208 -10.94 2.10 -0.78
N ASN A 209 -11.99 1.40 -0.37
CA ASN A 209 -12.91 0.79 -1.29
C ASN A 209 -14.03 1.78 -1.71
N GLU A 210 -14.88 1.38 -2.65
CA GLU A 210 -15.99 2.21 -3.15
C GLU A 210 -16.89 2.72 -2.04
N LYS A 211 -17.12 1.90 -0.99
CA LYS A 211 -17.96 2.30 0.15
C LYS A 211 -17.30 3.41 0.95
N MET A 212 -16.00 3.33 1.24
CA MET A 212 -15.28 4.39 1.95
C MET A 212 -15.31 5.70 1.16
N ILE A 213 -15.08 5.63 -0.15
CA ILE A 213 -15.10 6.79 -1.04
C ILE A 213 -16.49 7.46 -1.00
N LYS A 214 -17.53 6.68 -1.19
CA LYS A 214 -18.92 7.18 -1.15
C LYS A 214 -19.29 7.78 0.21
N ASP A 215 -18.94 7.11 1.30
CA ASP A 215 -19.22 7.61 2.66
C ASP A 215 -18.45 8.92 2.94
N ALA A 216 -17.25 9.08 2.38
CA ALA A 216 -16.48 10.32 2.49
C ALA A 216 -17.11 11.47 1.67
N GLU A 217 -17.57 11.21 0.45
CA GLU A 217 -18.26 12.19 -0.40
C GLU A 217 -19.60 12.65 0.19
N GLU A 218 -20.31 11.74 0.84
CA GLU A 218 -21.59 12.00 1.51
C GLU A 218 -21.41 12.59 2.93
N GLY A 219 -20.18 12.81 3.41
CA GLY A 219 -19.87 13.32 4.74
C GLY A 219 -20.23 12.36 5.89
N LYS A 220 -20.37 11.08 5.60
CA LYS A 220 -20.70 10.02 6.57
C LYS A 220 -19.47 9.35 7.18
N LEU A 221 -18.31 9.47 6.55
CA LEU A 221 -17.06 8.92 7.04
C LEU A 221 -16.59 9.72 8.25
N LYS A 222 -16.46 9.06 9.42
CA LYS A 222 -16.05 9.67 10.70
C LYS A 222 -14.62 9.28 11.04
#